data_8220d71c4cbc4926f0d9a15a20aea19b
#
_entry.id   8220d71c4cbc4926f0d9a15a20aea19b
#
_cell.length_a   1.000
_cell.length_b   1.000
_cell.length_c   1.000
_cell.angle_alpha   90.00
_cell.angle_beta   90.00
_cell.angle_gamma   90.00
#
_symmetry.space_group_name_H-M   'P 1'
#
loop_
_entity.id
_entity.type
_entity.pdbx_description
1 polymer ?
#
loop_
_entity_poly.entity_id
_entity_poly.type
_entity_poly.pdbx_seq_one_letter_code
_entity_poly.pdbx_strand_id
1 'polypeptide(L)'
;VAHGTDSDNTFALSSTGLVLDSRVNITRTGLTTLTLDGLAGDDTFTIGSDHGYATVNVDGGSPSNTDVATITADGLNPVTVTLGTSPVSTTDATVANTGIGTVTLSGVEVANVVAGTQNVTVNGSGEDDDLTYQPTGAEAGTVTKAGLGVVTNLSGVGDLTIDGIGGDDTLTVVGTTAVDAFTVTATSVVHASLQDANTISNVDALSVSGGESADTFGVTAGAIPIFIDGGDAIGAGDAITIAADVNSATFNTGPETDEGSFAIGGAAGLVSFDHVESLTVVGTSVAGNAATVNGNSADNDITLTATGTDDFTVGIDGQTVTFTDFNS
;
A
#
# COMPACT_ATOMS: atom_id res chain seq x y z
N VAL A 1 20.58 -18.59 -22.48
CA VAL A 1 21.00 -17.35 -21.80
C VAL A 1 21.39 -16.34 -22.87
N ALA A 2 20.97 -15.11 -22.73
CA ALA A 2 21.49 -13.97 -23.47
C ALA A 2 22.25 -13.08 -22.51
N HIS A 3 23.53 -12.87 -22.77
CA HIS A 3 24.38 -12.02 -21.92
C HIS A 3 24.55 -10.64 -22.55
N GLY A 4 24.49 -9.63 -21.72
CA GLY A 4 24.96 -8.28 -22.02
C GLY A 4 26.48 -8.16 -22.04
N THR A 5 26.94 -7.01 -21.68
CA THR A 5 28.36 -6.66 -21.54
C THR A 5 28.56 -5.99 -20.17
N ASP A 6 29.79 -5.64 -19.83
CA ASP A 6 30.09 -4.85 -18.62
C ASP A 6 29.76 -3.33 -18.80
N SER A 7 28.76 -3.01 -19.58
CA SER A 7 28.27 -1.64 -19.86
C SER A 7 26.77 -1.68 -20.04
N ASP A 8 26.09 -0.55 -19.92
CA ASP A 8 24.66 -0.41 -20.05
C ASP A 8 24.14 -1.09 -21.34
N ASN A 9 23.21 -2.02 -21.17
CA ASN A 9 22.61 -2.77 -22.26
C ASN A 9 21.09 -2.59 -22.30
N THR A 10 20.51 -2.76 -23.46
CA THR A 10 19.07 -2.74 -23.67
C THR A 10 18.60 -4.07 -24.24
N PHE A 11 17.80 -4.80 -23.50
CA PHE A 11 17.14 -6.04 -23.92
C PHE A 11 15.68 -5.76 -24.26
N ALA A 12 15.26 -6.07 -25.46
CA ALA A 12 13.86 -5.97 -25.88
C ALA A 12 13.35 -7.32 -26.36
N LEU A 13 12.41 -7.90 -25.62
CA LEU A 13 11.82 -9.21 -25.88
C LEU A 13 10.38 -9.09 -26.38
N SER A 14 10.07 -9.69 -27.51
CA SER A 14 8.72 -9.71 -28.12
C SER A 14 8.46 -11.00 -28.86
N SER A 15 7.31 -11.12 -29.55
CA SER A 15 6.98 -12.24 -30.43
C SER A 15 7.95 -12.39 -31.60
N THR A 16 8.58 -11.30 -32.02
CA THR A 16 9.57 -11.34 -33.12
C THR A 16 10.95 -11.85 -32.69
N GLY A 17 11.19 -11.92 -31.37
CA GLY A 17 12.43 -12.42 -30.79
C GLY A 17 13.05 -11.44 -29.78
N LEU A 18 14.33 -11.63 -29.51
CA LEU A 18 15.12 -10.79 -28.60
C LEU A 18 16.02 -9.86 -29.43
N VAL A 19 15.98 -8.58 -29.11
CA VAL A 19 16.91 -7.56 -29.59
C VAL A 19 17.78 -7.12 -28.42
N LEU A 20 19.10 -7.13 -28.62
CA LEU A 20 20.09 -6.63 -27.67
C LEU A 20 20.85 -5.48 -28.34
N ASP A 21 20.82 -4.28 -27.70
CA ASP A 21 21.52 -3.05 -28.17
C ASP A 21 21.27 -2.70 -29.64
N SER A 22 20.01 -2.80 -30.06
CA SER A 22 19.62 -2.56 -31.48
C SER A 22 20.32 -3.45 -32.49
N ARG A 23 20.89 -4.58 -32.06
CA ARG A 23 21.52 -5.59 -32.97
C ARG A 23 20.44 -6.43 -33.65
N VAL A 24 20.90 -7.35 -34.52
CA VAL A 24 20.01 -8.26 -35.23
C VAL A 24 19.15 -9.07 -34.28
N ASN A 25 17.85 -9.12 -34.58
CA ASN A 25 16.87 -9.87 -33.81
C ASN A 25 17.19 -11.37 -33.79
N ILE A 26 17.26 -11.95 -32.61
CA ILE A 26 17.48 -13.38 -32.37
C ILE A 26 16.12 -14.05 -32.26
N THR A 27 15.71 -14.78 -33.29
CA THR A 27 14.49 -15.59 -33.26
C THR A 27 14.76 -16.96 -32.63
N ARG A 28 13.74 -17.52 -32.00
CA ARG A 28 13.83 -18.82 -31.33
C ARG A 28 12.89 -19.85 -31.92
N THR A 29 13.19 -21.13 -31.72
CA THR A 29 12.26 -22.24 -31.91
C THR A 29 12.43 -23.27 -30.78
N GLY A 30 11.32 -23.67 -30.14
CA GLY A 30 11.31 -24.78 -29.21
C GLY A 30 11.89 -24.50 -27.80
N LEU A 31 12.16 -23.24 -27.44
CA LEU A 31 12.63 -22.87 -26.10
C LEU A 31 11.44 -22.42 -25.24
N THR A 32 11.37 -22.90 -24.03
CA THR A 32 10.34 -22.54 -23.04
C THR A 32 10.85 -21.56 -22.00
N THR A 33 12.17 -21.51 -21.79
CA THR A 33 12.83 -20.64 -20.80
C THR A 33 13.87 -19.79 -21.49
N LEU A 34 13.93 -18.51 -21.09
CA LEU A 34 14.97 -17.56 -21.50
C LEU A 34 15.57 -16.92 -20.24
N THR A 35 16.89 -16.75 -20.23
CA THR A 35 17.58 -15.92 -19.23
C THR A 35 18.19 -14.73 -19.96
N LEU A 36 17.93 -13.54 -19.43
CA LEU A 36 18.56 -12.29 -19.80
C LEU A 36 19.49 -11.90 -18.64
N ASP A 37 20.74 -11.68 -18.94
CA ASP A 37 21.79 -11.42 -17.95
C ASP A 37 22.50 -10.13 -18.37
N GLY A 38 22.30 -9.06 -17.61
CA GLY A 38 22.86 -7.73 -17.85
C GLY A 38 24.36 -7.70 -17.63
N LEU A 39 24.87 -8.38 -16.61
CA LEU A 39 26.24 -8.42 -16.11
C LEU A 39 26.60 -7.18 -15.28
N ALA A 40 27.07 -6.13 -15.87
CA ALA A 40 27.41 -4.88 -15.18
C ALA A 40 27.03 -3.68 -16.04
N GLY A 41 26.68 -2.60 -15.42
CA GLY A 41 26.15 -1.39 -16.05
C GLY A 41 24.74 -1.13 -15.59
N ASP A 42 24.10 -0.09 -16.10
CA ASP A 42 22.70 0.22 -15.86
C ASP A 42 21.85 -0.38 -17.00
N ASP A 43 21.27 -1.54 -16.78
CA ASP A 43 20.63 -2.33 -17.81
C ASP A 43 19.13 -2.11 -17.90
N THR A 44 18.58 -2.17 -19.10
CA THR A 44 17.15 -2.02 -19.35
C THR A 44 16.58 -3.26 -20.02
N PHE A 45 15.55 -3.84 -19.39
CA PHE A 45 14.86 -5.03 -19.89
C PHE A 45 13.40 -4.68 -20.20
N THR A 46 13.01 -4.82 -21.46
CA THR A 46 11.62 -4.67 -21.89
C THR A 46 11.07 -6.03 -22.29
N ILE A 47 10.08 -6.51 -21.54
CA ILE A 47 9.43 -7.81 -21.73
C ILE A 47 8.01 -7.56 -22.26
N GLY A 48 7.82 -7.78 -23.55
CA GLY A 48 6.52 -7.64 -24.19
C GLY A 48 5.59 -8.80 -23.89
N SER A 49 4.29 -8.60 -23.96
CA SER A 49 3.26 -9.60 -23.63
C SER A 49 3.20 -10.79 -24.59
N ASP A 50 3.85 -10.72 -25.73
CA ASP A 50 3.71 -11.69 -26.83
C ASP A 50 4.96 -12.55 -27.07
N HIS A 51 5.89 -12.57 -26.12
CA HIS A 51 7.20 -13.23 -26.30
C HIS A 51 7.13 -14.77 -26.39
N GLY A 52 6.07 -15.40 -25.85
CA GLY A 52 5.80 -16.82 -25.96
C GLY A 52 6.79 -17.76 -25.21
N TYR A 53 7.57 -17.28 -24.25
CA TYR A 53 8.29 -18.11 -23.28
C TYR A 53 7.38 -18.40 -22.07
N ALA A 54 7.50 -19.60 -21.49
CA ALA A 54 6.81 -19.93 -20.25
C ALA A 54 7.50 -19.29 -19.04
N THR A 55 8.82 -19.10 -19.12
CA THR A 55 9.62 -18.47 -18.08
C THR A 55 10.67 -17.54 -18.69
N VAL A 56 10.77 -16.33 -18.17
CA VAL A 56 11.85 -15.39 -18.45
C VAL A 56 12.55 -15.07 -17.12
N ASN A 57 13.84 -15.34 -17.03
CA ASN A 57 14.66 -14.92 -15.91
C ASN A 57 15.43 -13.67 -16.32
N VAL A 58 15.34 -12.63 -15.54
CA VAL A 58 16.06 -11.37 -15.71
C VAL A 58 17.04 -11.26 -14.54
N ASP A 59 18.30 -11.11 -14.86
CA ASP A 59 19.37 -10.81 -13.91
C ASP A 59 19.98 -9.47 -14.32
N GLY A 60 19.76 -8.44 -13.50
CA GLY A 60 20.35 -7.11 -13.73
C GLY A 60 21.86 -7.18 -13.63
N GLY A 61 22.35 -7.82 -12.58
CA GLY A 61 23.77 -8.05 -12.37
C GLY A 61 24.38 -7.19 -11.26
N SER A 62 25.66 -6.91 -11.33
CA SER A 62 26.38 -6.22 -10.25
C SER A 62 27.74 -5.64 -10.71
N PRO A 63 28.19 -4.50 -10.21
CA PRO A 63 27.44 -3.56 -9.38
C PRO A 63 26.49 -2.74 -10.25
N SER A 64 25.23 -2.69 -9.88
CA SER A 64 24.26 -1.89 -10.57
C SER A 64 23.97 -0.61 -9.78
N ASN A 65 23.77 0.49 -10.49
CA ASN A 65 23.18 1.67 -9.89
C ASN A 65 21.67 1.68 -10.13
N THR A 66 21.21 1.27 -11.30
CA THR A 66 19.77 1.19 -11.58
C THR A 66 19.48 0.28 -12.77
N ASP A 67 19.19 -0.99 -12.50
CA ASP A 67 18.63 -1.89 -13.51
C ASP A 67 17.10 -1.78 -13.53
N VAL A 68 16.54 -1.69 -14.72
CA VAL A 68 15.12 -1.47 -14.92
C VAL A 68 14.51 -2.57 -15.75
N ALA A 69 13.53 -3.28 -15.20
CA ALA A 69 12.70 -4.23 -15.93
C ALA A 69 11.29 -3.68 -16.16
N THR A 70 10.84 -3.60 -17.41
CA THR A 70 9.46 -3.27 -17.77
C THR A 70 8.77 -4.52 -18.30
N ILE A 71 7.75 -4.99 -17.60
CA ILE A 71 6.97 -6.17 -17.92
C ILE A 71 5.57 -5.74 -18.35
N THR A 72 5.20 -6.05 -19.57
CA THR A 72 3.86 -5.79 -20.09
C THR A 72 3.02 -7.07 -20.04
N ALA A 73 1.96 -7.08 -19.26
CA ALA A 73 1.00 -8.16 -19.19
C ALA A 73 0.17 -8.27 -20.49
N ASP A 74 -0.55 -9.36 -20.66
CA ASP A 74 -1.34 -9.60 -21.87
C ASP A 74 -2.61 -8.73 -21.99
N GLY A 75 -2.96 -8.00 -20.93
CA GLY A 75 -4.17 -7.16 -20.88
C GLY A 75 -5.49 -7.95 -20.89
N LEU A 76 -5.45 -9.26 -20.67
CA LEU A 76 -6.61 -10.15 -20.68
C LEU A 76 -6.78 -10.92 -19.38
N ASN A 77 -5.70 -11.18 -18.67
CA ASN A 77 -5.68 -11.98 -17.46
C ASN A 77 -5.11 -11.19 -16.27
N PRO A 78 -5.51 -11.51 -15.04
CA PRO A 78 -4.93 -10.89 -13.84
C PRO A 78 -3.42 -11.07 -13.74
N VAL A 79 -2.78 -10.14 -13.08
CA VAL A 79 -1.34 -10.12 -12.83
C VAL A 79 -1.08 -10.42 -11.37
N THR A 80 -0.12 -11.28 -11.10
CA THR A 80 0.40 -11.51 -9.75
C THR A 80 1.86 -11.10 -9.69
N VAL A 81 2.17 -10.22 -8.75
CA VAL A 81 3.54 -9.86 -8.37
C VAL A 81 3.80 -10.52 -7.03
N THR A 82 4.88 -11.27 -6.89
CA THR A 82 5.30 -11.82 -5.60
C THR A 82 6.68 -11.26 -5.27
N LEU A 83 6.76 -10.56 -4.16
CA LEU A 83 7.99 -9.96 -3.66
C LEU A 83 8.86 -11.03 -2.99
N GLY A 84 10.16 -10.94 -3.18
CA GLY A 84 11.11 -11.90 -2.64
C GLY A 84 11.24 -11.83 -1.12
N THR A 85 11.87 -12.84 -0.52
CA THR A 85 12.23 -12.82 0.90
C THR A 85 13.51 -12.02 1.10
N SER A 86 13.47 -10.92 1.85
CA SER A 86 14.65 -10.13 2.21
C SER A 86 15.29 -10.68 3.49
N PRO A 87 16.62 -10.63 3.66
CA PRO A 87 17.71 -10.31 2.72
C PRO A 87 18.33 -11.55 2.07
N VAL A 88 17.67 -12.67 2.04
CA VAL A 88 18.25 -13.99 1.73
C VAL A 88 17.90 -14.49 0.33
N SER A 89 16.94 -13.84 -0.34
CA SER A 89 16.52 -14.25 -1.68
C SER A 89 17.47 -13.76 -2.75
N THR A 90 17.77 -14.62 -3.72
CA THR A 90 18.39 -14.22 -4.99
C THR A 90 17.33 -13.74 -6.00
N THR A 91 16.06 -13.77 -5.61
CA THR A 91 14.93 -13.32 -6.42
C THR A 91 14.29 -12.11 -5.74
N ASP A 92 14.33 -10.96 -6.39
CA ASP A 92 13.76 -9.72 -5.88
C ASP A 92 12.24 -9.69 -6.02
N ALA A 93 11.75 -10.13 -7.19
CA ALA A 93 10.33 -10.26 -7.46
C ALA A 93 10.05 -11.27 -8.56
N THR A 94 8.84 -11.79 -8.59
CA THR A 94 8.28 -12.51 -9.74
C THR A 94 7.02 -11.83 -10.22
N VAL A 95 6.85 -11.74 -11.53
CA VAL A 95 5.61 -11.26 -12.17
C VAL A 95 5.03 -12.40 -12.98
N ALA A 96 3.82 -12.81 -12.66
CA ALA A 96 3.12 -13.90 -13.33
C ALA A 96 1.80 -13.43 -13.95
N ASN A 97 1.55 -13.83 -15.18
CA ASN A 97 0.29 -13.63 -15.89
C ASN A 97 0.12 -14.78 -16.87
N THR A 98 -1.09 -15.28 -17.06
CA THR A 98 -1.36 -16.47 -17.87
C THR A 98 -0.84 -16.30 -19.32
N GLY A 99 -0.88 -15.10 -19.88
CA GLY A 99 -0.45 -14.83 -21.26
C GLY A 99 1.06 -14.69 -21.43
N ILE A 100 1.77 -14.22 -20.38
CA ILE A 100 3.23 -14.03 -20.44
C ILE A 100 4.02 -15.10 -19.66
N GLY A 101 3.34 -16.03 -18.97
CA GLY A 101 4.03 -16.98 -18.09
C GLY A 101 4.58 -16.28 -16.83
N THR A 102 5.80 -16.64 -16.43
CA THR A 102 6.46 -16.08 -15.24
C THR A 102 7.73 -15.34 -15.62
N VAL A 103 7.86 -14.10 -15.17
CA VAL A 103 9.10 -13.32 -15.24
C VAL A 103 9.69 -13.25 -13.83
N THR A 104 10.91 -13.74 -13.66
CA THR A 104 11.64 -13.70 -12.38
C THR A 104 12.72 -12.64 -12.46
N LEU A 105 12.78 -11.77 -11.47
CA LEU A 105 13.73 -10.66 -11.39
C LEU A 105 14.77 -10.92 -10.31
N SER A 106 16.01 -10.61 -10.58
CA SER A 106 17.16 -10.72 -9.70
C SER A 106 18.15 -9.59 -10.01
N GLY A 107 18.65 -8.88 -9.00
CA GLY A 107 19.56 -7.73 -9.20
C GLY A 107 18.91 -6.61 -10.02
N VAL A 108 17.60 -6.38 -9.87
CA VAL A 108 16.84 -5.33 -10.57
C VAL A 108 16.30 -4.36 -9.52
N GLU A 109 16.63 -3.08 -9.64
CA GLU A 109 16.20 -2.06 -8.69
C GLU A 109 14.82 -1.51 -8.99
N VAL A 110 14.38 -1.53 -10.25
CA VAL A 110 13.07 -1.01 -10.63
C VAL A 110 12.32 -2.02 -11.51
N ALA A 111 11.18 -2.48 -11.03
CA ALA A 111 10.25 -3.30 -11.78
C ALA A 111 9.02 -2.47 -12.18
N ASN A 112 8.84 -2.20 -13.46
CA ASN A 112 7.64 -1.57 -13.99
C ASN A 112 6.69 -2.64 -14.52
N VAL A 113 5.52 -2.78 -13.92
CA VAL A 113 4.49 -3.75 -14.31
C VAL A 113 3.32 -3.01 -14.95
N VAL A 114 3.07 -3.29 -16.22
CA VAL A 114 1.97 -2.71 -17.00
C VAL A 114 0.86 -3.75 -17.10
N ALA A 115 -0.18 -3.58 -16.29
CA ALA A 115 -1.26 -4.58 -16.14
C ALA A 115 -2.34 -4.53 -17.25
N GLY A 116 -2.44 -3.40 -17.97
CA GLY A 116 -3.39 -3.28 -19.09
C GLY A 116 -4.86 -3.28 -18.63
N THR A 117 -5.18 -2.62 -17.52
CA THR A 117 -6.49 -2.53 -16.86
C THR A 117 -6.96 -3.83 -16.17
N GLN A 118 -6.06 -4.78 -15.97
CA GLN A 118 -6.38 -6.01 -15.26
C GLN A 118 -6.14 -5.86 -13.75
N ASN A 119 -6.80 -6.74 -12.99
CA ASN A 119 -6.57 -6.80 -11.54
C ASN A 119 -5.15 -7.25 -11.24
N VAL A 120 -4.55 -6.62 -10.23
CA VAL A 120 -3.20 -6.94 -9.78
C VAL A 120 -3.26 -7.43 -8.34
N THR A 121 -2.58 -8.54 -8.07
CA THR A 121 -2.29 -8.99 -6.72
C THR A 121 -0.80 -8.82 -6.46
N VAL A 122 -0.46 -8.10 -5.39
CA VAL A 122 0.91 -8.03 -4.87
C VAL A 122 0.97 -8.87 -3.61
N ASN A 123 1.77 -9.91 -3.67
CA ASN A 123 2.03 -10.81 -2.57
C ASN A 123 3.32 -10.43 -1.86
N GLY A 124 3.30 -10.43 -0.56
CA GLY A 124 4.48 -10.50 0.28
C GLY A 124 5.16 -11.86 0.20
N SER A 125 5.78 -12.29 1.27
CA SER A 125 6.43 -13.58 1.42
C SER A 125 5.78 -14.39 2.55
N GLY A 126 6.37 -15.51 2.95
CA GLY A 126 5.92 -16.27 4.13
C GLY A 126 6.67 -15.90 5.41
N GLU A 127 7.39 -14.81 5.41
CA GLU A 127 8.12 -14.22 6.55
C GLU A 127 7.43 -12.91 6.92
N ASP A 128 7.80 -12.31 8.05
CA ASP A 128 7.28 -11.01 8.48
C ASP A 128 7.66 -9.92 7.45
N ASP A 129 6.66 -9.28 6.87
CA ASP A 129 6.83 -8.29 5.83
C ASP A 129 6.43 -6.89 6.28
N ASP A 130 7.26 -5.91 5.95
CA ASP A 130 6.95 -4.49 6.09
C ASP A 130 6.77 -3.89 4.69
N LEU A 131 5.51 -3.78 4.28
CA LEU A 131 5.10 -3.35 2.96
C LEU A 131 4.72 -1.87 2.98
N THR A 132 5.11 -1.14 1.95
CA THR A 132 4.64 0.23 1.72
C THR A 132 3.98 0.31 0.36
N TYR A 133 2.77 0.87 0.31
CA TYR A 133 2.04 1.18 -0.90
C TYR A 133 1.83 2.68 -1.01
N GLN A 134 2.17 3.25 -2.16
CA GLN A 134 1.89 4.64 -2.49
C GLN A 134 1.11 4.72 -3.81
N PRO A 135 -0.15 5.18 -3.81
CA PRO A 135 -0.87 5.47 -5.03
C PRO A 135 -0.21 6.65 -5.76
N THR A 136 0.00 6.52 -7.07
CA THR A 136 0.66 7.54 -7.91
C THR A 136 -0.24 8.06 -9.03
N GLY A 137 -1.41 7.44 -9.24
CA GLY A 137 -2.40 7.81 -10.23
C GLY A 137 -3.66 6.98 -10.10
N ALA A 138 -4.70 7.26 -10.90
CA ALA A 138 -6.00 6.58 -10.84
C ALA A 138 -5.93 5.06 -11.12
N GLU A 139 -4.91 4.62 -11.86
CA GLU A 139 -4.67 3.21 -12.18
C GLU A 139 -3.19 2.86 -11.95
N ALA A 140 -2.55 3.52 -10.98
CA ALA A 140 -1.11 3.41 -10.77
C ALA A 140 -0.73 3.55 -9.30
N GLY A 141 0.31 2.82 -8.91
CA GLY A 141 0.90 2.89 -7.58
C GLY A 141 2.28 2.26 -7.53
N THR A 142 2.96 2.49 -6.44
CA THR A 142 4.28 1.90 -6.16
C THR A 142 4.19 1.03 -4.91
N VAL A 143 4.73 -0.17 -4.97
CA VAL A 143 4.87 -1.06 -3.81
C VAL A 143 6.34 -1.30 -3.53
N THR A 144 6.72 -1.18 -2.28
CA THR A 144 8.05 -1.53 -1.78
C THR A 144 7.92 -2.45 -0.57
N LYS A 145 8.96 -3.22 -0.31
CA LYS A 145 9.11 -4.06 0.88
C LYS A 145 10.43 -3.73 1.56
N ALA A 146 10.41 -3.50 2.85
CA ALA A 146 11.61 -3.16 3.62
C ALA A 146 12.68 -4.25 3.46
N GLY A 147 13.92 -3.81 3.24
CA GLY A 147 15.06 -4.71 3.06
C GLY A 147 15.15 -5.38 1.67
N LEU A 148 14.18 -5.22 0.80
CA LEU A 148 14.23 -5.65 -0.60
C LEU A 148 14.67 -4.48 -1.48
N GLY A 149 15.62 -4.70 -2.39
CA GLY A 149 16.19 -3.63 -3.24
C GLY A 149 15.24 -3.12 -4.32
N VAL A 150 14.27 -3.92 -4.72
CA VAL A 150 13.39 -3.61 -5.85
C VAL A 150 12.24 -2.68 -5.46
N VAL A 151 12.04 -1.65 -6.27
CA VAL A 151 10.83 -0.81 -6.27
C VAL A 151 9.90 -1.31 -7.37
N THR A 152 8.67 -1.68 -7.02
CA THR A 152 7.68 -2.18 -7.98
C THR A 152 6.67 -1.09 -8.32
N ASN A 153 6.73 -0.58 -9.54
CA ASN A 153 5.77 0.38 -10.07
C ASN A 153 4.67 -0.36 -10.84
N LEU A 154 3.43 -0.09 -10.51
CA LEU A 154 2.24 -0.66 -11.14
C LEU A 154 1.55 0.40 -12.01
N SER A 155 1.07 0.01 -13.19
CA SER A 155 0.29 0.89 -14.06
C SER A 155 -0.77 0.12 -14.85
N GLY A 156 -1.87 0.79 -15.20
CA GLY A 156 -3.03 0.17 -15.82
C GLY A 156 -3.65 -0.88 -14.91
N VAL A 157 -3.76 -0.58 -13.62
CA VAL A 157 -4.32 -1.47 -12.60
C VAL A 157 -5.84 -1.33 -12.58
N GLY A 158 -6.56 -2.45 -12.65
CA GLY A 158 -7.98 -2.52 -12.30
C GLY A 158 -8.15 -2.47 -10.78
N ASP A 159 -8.49 -3.58 -10.15
CA ASP A 159 -8.46 -3.69 -8.70
C ASP A 159 -7.06 -4.12 -8.21
N LEU A 160 -6.61 -3.53 -7.11
CA LEU A 160 -5.37 -3.91 -6.43
C LEU A 160 -5.67 -4.72 -5.17
N THR A 161 -5.05 -5.88 -5.08
CA THR A 161 -4.97 -6.66 -3.83
C THR A 161 -3.55 -6.63 -3.31
N ILE A 162 -3.39 -6.35 -2.00
CA ILE A 162 -2.12 -6.50 -1.28
C ILE A 162 -2.30 -7.61 -0.27
N ASP A 163 -1.48 -8.65 -0.36
CA ASP A 163 -1.55 -9.86 0.46
C ASP A 163 -0.21 -10.10 1.16
N GLY A 164 -0.19 -10.03 2.49
CA GLY A 164 1.00 -10.32 3.30
C GLY A 164 1.46 -11.78 3.17
N ILE A 165 0.53 -12.70 2.93
CA ILE A 165 0.68 -14.16 2.84
C ILE A 165 0.76 -14.82 4.21
N GLY A 166 1.77 -14.59 4.99
CA GLY A 166 1.93 -15.19 6.30
C GLY A 166 3.23 -14.74 6.95
N GLY A 167 3.20 -14.61 8.21
CA GLY A 167 4.13 -13.89 9.07
C GLY A 167 3.33 -12.93 9.93
N ASP A 168 4.00 -12.04 10.62
CA ASP A 168 3.41 -10.85 11.26
C ASP A 168 3.67 -9.66 10.30
N ASP A 169 2.69 -9.35 9.43
CA ASP A 169 2.85 -8.42 8.33
C ASP A 169 2.31 -7.03 8.64
N THR A 170 3.03 -6.01 8.19
CA THR A 170 2.58 -4.61 8.25
C THR A 170 2.40 -4.02 6.87
N LEU A 171 1.37 -3.19 6.70
CA LEU A 171 1.16 -2.39 5.49
C LEU A 171 1.06 -0.92 5.84
N THR A 172 1.90 -0.10 5.21
CA THR A 172 1.77 1.34 5.22
C THR A 172 1.25 1.84 3.88
N VAL A 173 0.12 2.56 3.89
CA VAL A 173 -0.39 3.29 2.72
C VAL A 173 -0.01 4.76 2.89
N VAL A 174 0.70 5.31 1.90
CA VAL A 174 1.21 6.68 1.96
C VAL A 174 0.43 7.55 0.99
N GLY A 175 -0.10 8.67 1.47
CA GLY A 175 -0.77 9.69 0.66
C GLY A 175 0.20 10.51 -0.19
N THR A 176 -0.24 11.67 -0.59
CA THR A 176 0.50 12.58 -1.46
C THR A 176 0.90 13.86 -0.71
N THR A 177 1.42 14.84 -1.42
CA THR A 177 1.65 16.19 -0.87
C THR A 177 0.43 17.13 -1.08
N ALA A 178 -0.65 16.63 -1.67
CA ALA A 178 -1.90 17.36 -1.87
C ALA A 178 -2.93 16.89 -0.82
N VAL A 179 -4.05 17.57 -0.73
CA VAL A 179 -5.17 17.15 0.13
C VAL A 179 -5.68 15.79 -0.30
N ASP A 180 -5.64 14.83 0.61
CA ASP A 180 -6.08 13.46 0.39
C ASP A 180 -7.37 13.16 1.20
N ALA A 181 -8.17 12.25 0.68
CA ALA A 181 -9.36 11.75 1.36
C ALA A 181 -9.38 10.23 1.31
N PHE A 182 -9.21 9.62 2.47
CA PHE A 182 -9.15 8.16 2.65
C PHE A 182 -10.40 7.61 3.32
N THR A 183 -10.85 6.46 2.84
CA THR A 183 -11.75 5.57 3.58
C THR A 183 -11.00 4.30 3.95
N VAL A 184 -10.84 4.08 5.25
CA VAL A 184 -9.94 3.05 5.81
C VAL A 184 -10.76 2.01 6.55
N THR A 185 -10.54 0.75 6.21
CA THR A 185 -11.03 -0.41 6.96
C THR A 185 -9.86 -1.37 7.22
N ALA A 186 -10.08 -2.38 8.03
CA ALA A 186 -9.06 -3.43 8.25
C ALA A 186 -8.69 -4.23 6.98
N THR A 187 -9.45 -4.10 5.90
CA THR A 187 -9.31 -4.92 4.68
C THR A 187 -9.25 -4.10 3.41
N SER A 188 -9.27 -2.78 3.49
CA SER A 188 -9.16 -1.89 2.33
C SER A 188 -8.78 -0.46 2.71
N VAL A 189 -8.08 0.21 1.83
CA VAL A 189 -7.87 1.66 1.84
C VAL A 189 -8.30 2.22 0.50
N VAL A 190 -9.35 3.03 0.52
CA VAL A 190 -9.91 3.69 -0.66
C VAL A 190 -9.49 5.16 -0.65
N HIS A 191 -8.90 5.62 -1.74
CA HIS A 191 -8.55 7.01 -1.98
C HIS A 191 -9.53 7.65 -2.95
N ALA A 192 -9.96 8.89 -2.71
CA ALA A 192 -11.03 9.52 -3.49
C ALA A 192 -10.74 9.68 -5.00
N SER A 193 -9.47 9.69 -5.42
CA SER A 193 -9.10 9.97 -6.82
C SER A 193 -7.88 9.20 -7.34
N LEU A 194 -7.22 8.40 -6.52
CA LEU A 194 -6.05 7.60 -6.90
C LEU A 194 -6.38 6.12 -6.85
N GLN A 195 -5.41 5.27 -7.18
CA GLN A 195 -5.60 3.83 -7.13
C GLN A 195 -5.75 3.34 -5.69
N ASP A 196 -6.85 2.66 -5.43
CA ASP A 196 -7.16 2.08 -4.13
C ASP A 196 -6.32 0.83 -3.85
N ALA A 197 -6.05 0.55 -2.57
CA ALA A 197 -5.78 -0.81 -2.10
C ALA A 197 -7.15 -1.47 -1.85
N ASN A 198 -7.76 -1.99 -2.93
CA ASN A 198 -9.15 -2.48 -2.92
C ASN A 198 -9.35 -3.66 -1.96
N THR A 199 -8.33 -4.50 -1.83
CA THR A 199 -8.33 -5.63 -0.89
C THR A 199 -6.99 -5.73 -0.19
N ILE A 200 -7.05 -5.82 1.14
CA ILE A 200 -5.89 -6.09 2.00
C ILE A 200 -6.18 -7.40 2.72
N SER A 201 -5.26 -8.35 2.63
CA SER A 201 -5.38 -9.67 3.26
C SER A 201 -4.08 -10.10 3.92
N ASN A 202 -4.19 -10.91 4.97
CA ASN A 202 -3.04 -11.43 5.73
C ASN A 202 -2.05 -10.32 6.15
N VAL A 203 -2.59 -9.20 6.63
CA VAL A 203 -1.83 -8.09 7.21
C VAL A 203 -2.27 -7.96 8.67
N ASP A 204 -1.34 -7.84 9.59
CA ASP A 204 -1.58 -7.83 11.03
C ASP A 204 -1.68 -6.42 11.60
N ALA A 205 -1.12 -5.42 10.90
CA ALA A 205 -1.27 -4.01 11.23
C ALA A 205 -1.29 -3.13 9.99
N LEU A 206 -2.18 -2.13 9.97
CA LEU A 206 -2.33 -1.17 8.89
C LEU A 206 -1.96 0.23 9.38
N SER A 207 -1.13 0.93 8.63
CA SER A 207 -0.83 2.35 8.80
C SER A 207 -1.27 3.13 7.57
N VAL A 208 -1.86 4.31 7.76
CA VAL A 208 -2.19 5.24 6.66
C VAL A 208 -1.64 6.61 7.01
N SER A 209 -0.80 7.16 6.16
CA SER A 209 -0.22 8.50 6.33
C SER A 209 -0.81 9.45 5.29
N GLY A 210 -1.30 10.63 5.71
CA GLY A 210 -1.79 11.69 4.84
C GLY A 210 -0.66 12.36 4.06
N GLY A 211 0.40 12.73 4.76
CA GLY A 211 1.55 13.42 4.19
C GLY A 211 1.54 14.91 4.47
N GLU A 212 1.66 15.75 3.45
CA GLU A 212 1.51 17.19 3.59
C GLU A 212 0.04 17.59 3.29
N SER A 213 -0.38 18.77 3.73
CA SER A 213 -1.72 19.33 3.54
C SER A 213 -2.76 18.85 4.57
N ALA A 214 -4.01 19.30 4.42
CA ALA A 214 -5.10 18.96 5.33
C ALA A 214 -5.87 17.76 4.81
N ASP A 215 -5.63 16.60 5.39
CA ASP A 215 -6.14 15.31 4.94
C ASP A 215 -7.37 14.84 5.73
N THR A 216 -8.13 13.94 5.16
CA THR A 216 -9.33 13.41 5.80
C THR A 216 -9.35 11.90 5.80
N PHE A 217 -9.66 11.30 6.94
CA PHE A 217 -9.69 9.87 7.14
C PHE A 217 -11.05 9.43 7.69
N GLY A 218 -11.83 8.71 6.88
CA GLY A 218 -13.01 8.00 7.36
C GLY A 218 -12.62 6.59 7.76
N VAL A 219 -12.67 6.25 9.05
CA VAL A 219 -12.11 4.97 9.55
C VAL A 219 -13.20 4.11 10.15
N THR A 220 -13.24 2.85 9.77
CA THR A 220 -14.02 1.80 10.41
C THR A 220 -13.09 0.79 11.06
N ALA A 221 -13.13 0.72 12.39
CA ALA A 221 -12.32 -0.23 13.16
C ALA A 221 -12.68 -1.68 12.81
N GLY A 222 -11.70 -2.57 12.79
CA GLY A 222 -11.87 -3.95 12.40
C GLY A 222 -11.10 -4.95 13.27
N ALA A 223 -10.59 -6.01 12.66
CA ALA A 223 -9.90 -7.08 13.37
C ALA A 223 -8.44 -6.76 13.72
N ILE A 224 -7.79 -5.90 12.93
CA ILE A 224 -6.39 -5.52 13.10
C ILE A 224 -6.27 -4.07 13.59
N PRO A 225 -5.19 -3.69 14.27
CA PRO A 225 -4.91 -2.30 14.62
C PRO A 225 -4.73 -1.45 13.35
N ILE A 226 -5.23 -0.21 13.42
CA ILE A 226 -5.08 0.81 12.38
C ILE A 226 -4.40 2.02 13.02
N PHE A 227 -3.34 2.50 12.41
CA PHE A 227 -2.67 3.74 12.77
C PHE A 227 -2.90 4.78 11.67
N ILE A 228 -3.31 5.98 12.05
CA ILE A 228 -3.47 7.11 11.13
C ILE A 228 -2.43 8.17 11.53
N ASP A 229 -1.62 8.58 10.60
CA ASP A 229 -0.70 9.71 10.72
C ASP A 229 -1.20 10.82 9.79
N GLY A 230 -1.69 11.92 10.35
CA GLY A 230 -2.12 13.09 9.57
C GLY A 230 -0.96 13.67 8.78
N GLY A 231 0.20 13.80 9.43
CA GLY A 231 1.40 14.36 8.85
C GLY A 231 1.54 15.87 9.12
N ASP A 232 2.28 16.56 8.29
CA ASP A 232 2.54 18.00 8.47
C ASP A 232 1.48 18.87 7.78
N ALA A 233 0.32 19.07 8.41
CA ALA A 233 -0.74 19.91 7.88
C ALA A 233 -0.33 21.38 7.76
N ILE A 234 -0.34 21.92 6.55
CA ILE A 234 -0.14 23.35 6.30
C ILE A 234 -1.51 24.03 6.21
N GLY A 235 -2.01 24.55 7.32
CA GLY A 235 -3.23 25.37 7.33
C GLY A 235 -4.36 24.82 8.19
N ALA A 236 -5.41 24.31 7.59
CA ALA A 236 -6.47 23.61 8.32
C ALA A 236 -5.97 22.20 8.64
N GLY A 237 -5.93 21.79 9.90
CA GLY A 237 -5.39 20.50 10.32
C GLY A 237 -6.12 19.28 9.73
N ASP A 238 -5.57 18.13 10.02
CA ASP A 238 -6.08 16.84 9.56
C ASP A 238 -7.31 16.40 10.34
N ALA A 239 -8.14 15.60 9.70
CA ALA A 239 -9.40 15.18 10.28
C ALA A 239 -9.64 13.68 10.20
N ILE A 240 -9.96 13.07 11.34
CA ILE A 240 -10.40 11.68 11.41
C ILE A 240 -11.89 11.61 11.78
N THR A 241 -12.62 10.75 11.08
CA THR A 241 -14.00 10.39 11.40
C THR A 241 -14.06 8.89 11.65
N ILE A 242 -14.38 8.49 12.88
CA ILE A 242 -14.49 7.09 13.29
C ILE A 242 -15.94 6.65 13.22
N ALA A 243 -16.23 5.60 12.47
CA ALA A 243 -17.53 4.94 12.49
C ALA A 243 -17.63 4.00 13.70
N ALA A 244 -18.44 4.35 14.68
CA ALA A 244 -18.76 3.50 15.85
C ALA A 244 -20.01 2.65 15.63
N ASP A 245 -20.87 3.05 14.69
CA ASP A 245 -22.16 2.41 14.40
C ASP A 245 -23.01 2.24 15.69
N VAL A 246 -23.43 1.01 15.98
CA VAL A 246 -24.22 0.65 17.18
C VAL A 246 -23.34 0.34 18.40
N ASN A 247 -22.03 0.52 18.30
CA ASN A 247 -21.08 0.12 19.33
C ASN A 247 -20.72 1.29 20.27
N SER A 248 -20.16 0.95 21.42
CA SER A 248 -19.54 1.94 22.29
C SER A 248 -18.20 2.40 21.71
N ALA A 249 -17.85 3.65 21.95
CA ALA A 249 -16.55 4.21 21.61
C ALA A 249 -15.83 4.66 22.87
N THR A 250 -14.57 4.26 23.01
CA THR A 250 -13.69 4.74 24.08
C THR A 250 -12.55 5.53 23.47
N PHE A 251 -12.46 6.81 23.78
CA PHE A 251 -11.35 7.66 23.43
C PHE A 251 -10.32 7.67 24.57
N ASN A 252 -9.05 7.53 24.22
CA ASN A 252 -7.92 7.70 25.13
C ASN A 252 -7.02 8.80 24.59
N THR A 253 -6.74 9.81 25.41
CA THR A 253 -5.81 10.89 25.05
C THR A 253 -4.38 10.36 24.93
N GLY A 254 -3.64 10.90 23.98
CA GLY A 254 -2.19 10.73 23.89
C GLY A 254 -1.42 11.71 24.78
N PRO A 255 -0.09 11.70 24.71
CA PRO A 255 0.78 12.68 25.38
C PRO A 255 0.65 14.09 24.79
N GLU A 256 0.31 14.23 23.51
CA GLU A 256 0.12 15.51 22.82
C GLU A 256 -1.35 15.73 22.44
N THR A 257 -1.71 16.92 21.97
CA THR A 257 -3.12 17.30 21.74
C THR A 257 -3.67 16.84 20.39
N ASP A 258 -2.85 16.31 19.53
CA ASP A 258 -3.13 15.85 18.17
C ASP A 258 -2.92 14.34 17.99
N GLU A 259 -2.74 13.62 19.12
CA GLU A 259 -2.58 12.16 19.16
C GLU A 259 -3.52 11.48 20.16
N GLY A 260 -3.74 10.19 19.95
CA GLY A 260 -4.60 9.40 20.82
C GLY A 260 -5.04 8.08 20.21
N SER A 261 -6.11 7.51 20.79
CA SER A 261 -6.66 6.27 20.26
C SER A 261 -8.15 6.11 20.54
N PHE A 262 -8.80 5.33 19.67
CA PHE A 262 -10.18 4.91 19.82
C PHE A 262 -10.28 3.39 19.90
N ALA A 263 -10.94 2.88 20.94
CA ALA A 263 -11.39 1.51 21.01
C ALA A 263 -12.89 1.45 20.73
N ILE A 264 -13.28 0.74 19.68
CA ILE A 264 -14.68 0.59 19.27
C ILE A 264 -15.17 -0.78 19.73
N GLY A 265 -16.31 -0.81 20.43
CA GLY A 265 -16.88 -2.04 20.94
C GLY A 265 -17.14 -3.05 19.81
N GLY A 266 -16.72 -4.30 20.02
CA GLY A 266 -16.86 -5.37 19.03
C GLY A 266 -15.73 -5.45 17.99
N ALA A 267 -14.91 -4.41 17.81
CA ALA A 267 -13.69 -4.47 17.03
C ALA A 267 -12.53 -4.98 17.90
N ALA A 268 -11.68 -5.83 17.35
CA ALA A 268 -10.48 -6.32 18.05
C ALA A 268 -9.30 -5.35 17.90
N GLY A 269 -9.25 -4.63 16.78
CA GLY A 269 -8.20 -3.65 16.47
C GLY A 269 -8.48 -2.28 17.11
N LEU A 270 -7.42 -1.67 17.62
CA LEU A 270 -7.41 -0.28 18.09
C LEU A 270 -7.20 0.64 16.88
N VAL A 271 -7.87 1.80 16.85
CA VAL A 271 -7.53 2.89 15.94
C VAL A 271 -6.72 3.91 16.73
N SER A 272 -5.43 4.03 16.45
CA SER A 272 -4.56 5.06 16.99
C SER A 272 -4.23 6.11 15.94
N PHE A 273 -3.91 7.31 16.38
CA PHE A 273 -3.59 8.41 15.46
C PHE A 273 -2.55 9.34 16.07
N ASP A 274 -1.87 10.06 15.17
CA ASP A 274 -0.91 11.11 15.46
C ASP A 274 -1.07 12.23 14.40
N HIS A 275 -0.74 13.48 14.77
CA HIS A 275 -0.85 14.66 13.90
C HIS A 275 -2.28 14.84 13.32
N VAL A 276 -3.32 14.69 14.14
CA VAL A 276 -4.72 14.87 13.73
C VAL A 276 -5.45 15.86 14.66
N GLU A 277 -5.87 16.99 14.11
CA GLU A 277 -6.44 18.09 14.91
C GLU A 277 -7.95 18.01 15.04
N SER A 278 -8.64 17.33 14.13
CA SER A 278 -10.09 17.23 14.16
C SER A 278 -10.56 15.79 14.35
N LEU A 279 -11.25 15.54 15.46
CA LEU A 279 -11.70 14.21 15.85
C LEU A 279 -13.23 14.13 15.89
N THR A 280 -13.81 13.22 15.11
CA THR A 280 -15.25 12.95 15.11
C THR A 280 -15.50 11.45 15.27
N VAL A 281 -16.45 11.09 16.14
CA VAL A 281 -16.95 9.72 16.27
C VAL A 281 -18.44 9.74 15.93
N VAL A 282 -18.83 8.90 14.97
CA VAL A 282 -20.21 8.81 14.49
C VAL A 282 -20.81 7.50 14.97
N GLY A 283 -21.84 7.61 15.79
CA GLY A 283 -22.67 6.48 16.20
C GLY A 283 -23.86 6.26 15.26
N THR A 284 -24.87 5.65 15.77
CA THR A 284 -26.20 5.58 15.16
C THR A 284 -27.22 5.96 16.22
N SER A 285 -28.28 6.67 15.88
CA SER A 285 -29.33 7.08 16.83
C SER A 285 -30.15 5.90 17.40
N VAL A 286 -29.50 4.74 17.59
CA VAL A 286 -30.08 3.54 18.20
C VAL A 286 -29.66 3.48 19.67
N ALA A 287 -30.60 3.23 20.56
CA ALA A 287 -30.33 3.15 22.00
C ALA A 287 -29.23 2.13 22.34
N GLY A 288 -28.27 2.53 23.15
CA GLY A 288 -27.20 1.67 23.69
C GLY A 288 -25.78 2.04 23.29
N ASN A 289 -25.57 3.07 22.47
CA ASN A 289 -24.22 3.59 22.21
C ASN A 289 -23.72 4.34 23.45
N ALA A 290 -22.52 4.01 23.90
CA ALA A 290 -21.88 4.69 25.01
C ALA A 290 -20.54 5.28 24.56
N ALA A 291 -20.33 6.55 24.88
CA ALA A 291 -19.03 7.19 24.72
C ALA A 291 -18.30 7.21 26.07
N THR A 292 -17.05 6.81 26.07
CA THR A 292 -16.13 6.91 27.18
C THR A 292 -14.94 7.76 26.78
N VAL A 293 -14.53 8.68 27.65
CA VAL A 293 -13.31 9.47 27.45
C VAL A 293 -12.40 9.24 28.63
N ASN A 294 -11.21 8.75 28.36
CA ASN A 294 -10.17 8.51 29.36
C ASN A 294 -9.12 9.61 29.26
N GLY A 295 -8.87 10.27 30.38
CA GLY A 295 -7.72 11.16 30.51
C GLY A 295 -6.41 10.39 30.72
N ASN A 296 -5.31 11.13 30.76
CA ASN A 296 -3.99 10.61 31.08
C ASN A 296 -3.74 10.59 32.62
N SER A 297 -2.50 10.32 33.02
CA SER A 297 -2.12 10.28 34.46
C SER A 297 -1.89 11.65 35.11
N ALA A 298 -2.03 12.74 34.35
CA ALA A 298 -1.91 14.10 34.86
C ALA A 298 -3.26 14.63 35.37
N ASP A 299 -3.29 15.88 35.90
CA ASP A 299 -4.54 16.58 36.19
C ASP A 299 -5.22 16.97 34.88
N ASN A 300 -6.39 16.39 34.58
CA ASN A 300 -7.09 16.64 33.35
C ASN A 300 -8.17 17.72 33.49
N ASP A 301 -8.28 18.63 32.54
CA ASP A 301 -9.37 19.59 32.40
C ASP A 301 -10.40 19.07 31.40
N ILE A 302 -11.54 18.58 31.89
CA ILE A 302 -12.56 17.95 31.04
C ILE A 302 -13.78 18.85 30.93
N THR A 303 -14.19 19.18 29.72
CA THR A 303 -15.38 19.95 29.38
C THR A 303 -16.35 19.15 28.54
N LEU A 304 -17.60 19.04 28.94
CA LEU A 304 -18.69 18.42 28.16
C LEU A 304 -19.65 19.51 27.68
N THR A 305 -19.91 19.55 26.37
CA THR A 305 -20.84 20.50 25.74
C THR A 305 -21.85 19.77 24.88
N ALA A 306 -23.13 19.86 25.18
CA ALA A 306 -24.19 19.35 24.30
C ALA A 306 -24.31 20.25 23.07
N THR A 307 -24.34 19.64 21.87
CA THR A 307 -24.42 20.33 20.59
C THR A 307 -25.72 19.99 19.84
N GLY A 308 -26.38 18.88 20.19
CA GLY A 308 -27.64 18.41 19.61
C GLY A 308 -28.40 17.51 20.55
N THR A 309 -29.38 16.77 20.06
CA THR A 309 -30.20 15.84 20.85
C THR A 309 -29.37 14.63 21.28
N ASP A 310 -28.59 14.09 20.32
CA ASP A 310 -27.73 12.92 20.50
C ASP A 310 -26.27 13.27 20.18
N ASP A 311 -25.95 14.59 20.19
CA ASP A 311 -24.66 15.13 19.80
C ASP A 311 -24.04 15.92 20.96
N PHE A 312 -22.73 15.75 21.14
CA PHE A 312 -21.95 16.47 22.12
C PHE A 312 -20.48 16.53 21.78
N THR A 313 -19.75 17.45 22.38
CA THR A 313 -18.30 17.51 22.33
C THR A 313 -17.71 17.28 23.72
N VAL A 314 -16.58 16.61 23.76
CA VAL A 314 -15.75 16.49 24.96
C VAL A 314 -14.41 17.15 24.67
N GLY A 315 -14.13 18.24 25.41
CA GLY A 315 -12.80 18.83 25.48
C GLY A 315 -12.02 18.19 26.60
N ILE A 316 -10.79 17.79 26.35
CA ILE A 316 -9.87 17.27 27.36
C ILE A 316 -8.46 17.80 27.08
N ASP A 317 -7.91 18.57 28.01
CA ASP A 317 -6.56 19.13 27.98
C ASP A 317 -6.20 19.88 26.66
N GLY A 318 -7.21 20.53 26.04
CA GLY A 318 -7.06 21.25 24.77
C GLY A 318 -7.42 20.45 23.52
N GLN A 319 -7.49 19.13 23.58
CA GLN A 319 -8.02 18.30 22.51
C GLN A 319 -9.55 18.26 22.57
N THR A 320 -10.23 18.22 21.43
CA THR A 320 -11.69 18.15 21.36
C THR A 320 -12.14 16.98 20.50
N VAL A 321 -13.01 16.14 21.05
CA VAL A 321 -13.66 15.05 20.31
C VAL A 321 -15.13 15.35 20.15
N THR A 322 -15.63 15.28 18.92
CA THR A 322 -17.05 15.42 18.60
C THR A 322 -17.70 14.04 18.51
N PHE A 323 -18.80 13.85 19.23
CA PHE A 323 -19.62 12.65 19.15
C PHE A 323 -20.97 13.02 18.55
N THR A 324 -21.38 12.31 17.51
CA THR A 324 -22.65 12.51 16.83
C THR A 324 -23.46 11.22 16.80
N ASP A 325 -24.77 11.34 16.89
CA ASP A 325 -25.72 10.21 16.88
C ASP A 325 -25.48 9.18 18.03
N PHE A 326 -25.08 9.67 19.22
CA PHE A 326 -24.93 8.85 20.44
C PHE A 326 -26.17 8.96 21.31
N ASN A 327 -27.06 7.97 21.19
CA ASN A 327 -28.31 7.92 21.96
C ASN A 327 -28.18 6.98 23.17
N SER A 328 -28.40 7.50 24.36
CA SER A 328 -28.38 6.76 25.65
C SER A 328 -29.65 5.93 25.89
#